data_2e71470456dba6ed22c17ec19bdb771e
#
_entry.id   2e71470456dba6ed22c17ec19bdb771e
#
_cell.length_a   1.000
_cell.length_b   1.000
_cell.length_c   1.000
_cell.angle_alpha   90.00
_cell.angle_beta   90.00
_cell.angle_gamma   90.00
#
_symmetry.space_group_name_H-M   'P 1'
#
loop_
_entity.id
_entity.type
_entity.pdbx_description
1 polymer ?
#
loop_
_entity_poly.entity_id
_entity_poly.type
_entity_poly.pdbx_seq_one_letter_code
_entity_poly.pdbx_strand_id
1 'polypeptide(L)'
;MHLSDNEKQLSGAAFLLYACPVRTKCRLEPREHRLRPLLAIAAGYVLIMVTIWSRRPVQRWLFWIDAAFFFCAAVMASRKQPLGFPRLDFSVVVIAAGAALACLMVLVAAQLGTLHGLFGTPRPLLHAGMYLIWAMVQQWIQQAFFFTRLEQVVHGGVLASFTAAVMFGLAHLPNPVLAPLTFLGGWLLSELYRRYRSILPLGIAHGLVGLAIALSVPDHINHHMRVGLGYLLYRG
;
A
#
# COMPACT_ATOMS: atom_id res chain seq x y z
N MET A 1 33.18 28.81 -29.25
CA MET A 1 33.25 28.84 -27.79
C MET A 1 33.03 27.39 -27.30
N HIS A 2 34.17 26.66 -27.12
CA HIS A 2 34.17 25.25 -26.75
C HIS A 2 33.93 25.12 -25.22
N LEU A 3 32.84 24.54 -24.83
CA LEU A 3 32.64 24.11 -23.44
C LEU A 3 33.48 22.86 -23.20
N SER A 4 34.30 22.89 -22.17
CA SER A 4 35.24 21.85 -21.82
C SER A 4 34.55 20.57 -21.33
N ASP A 5 35.12 19.40 -21.67
CA ASP A 5 34.60 18.08 -21.32
C ASP A 5 34.47 17.83 -19.81
N ASN A 6 34.98 18.69 -18.96
CA ASN A 6 34.84 18.64 -17.51
C ASN A 6 33.44 18.96 -16.99
N GLU A 7 32.62 19.74 -17.72
CA GLU A 7 31.26 20.06 -17.27
C GLU A 7 30.26 18.92 -17.54
N LYS A 8 30.52 18.06 -18.53
CA LYS A 8 29.68 16.90 -18.84
C LYS A 8 29.87 15.74 -17.85
N GLN A 9 31.07 15.61 -17.26
CA GLN A 9 31.30 14.62 -16.23
C GLN A 9 30.69 14.98 -14.86
N LEU A 10 30.55 16.28 -14.56
CA LEU A 10 29.95 16.73 -13.30
C LEU A 10 28.42 16.53 -13.26
N SER A 11 27.73 16.53 -14.42
CA SER A 11 26.28 16.31 -14.46
C SER A 11 25.88 14.84 -14.23
N GLY A 12 26.72 13.90 -14.66
CA GLY A 12 26.52 12.46 -14.44
C GLY A 12 26.85 11.99 -13.02
N ALA A 13 27.87 12.58 -12.41
CA ALA A 13 28.28 12.27 -11.03
C ALA A 13 27.34 12.86 -9.98
N ALA A 14 26.69 14.00 -10.27
CA ALA A 14 25.72 14.59 -9.36
C ALA A 14 24.45 13.74 -9.21
N PHE A 15 24.07 12.95 -10.21
CA PHE A 15 22.90 12.08 -10.13
C PHE A 15 23.15 10.84 -9.25
N LEU A 16 24.42 10.40 -9.12
CA LEU A 16 24.80 9.26 -8.28
C LEU A 16 25.09 9.63 -6.80
N LEU A 17 25.41 10.90 -6.54
CA LEU A 17 25.76 11.34 -5.18
C LEU A 17 24.55 11.66 -4.29
N TYR A 18 23.32 11.76 -4.84
CA TYR A 18 22.10 11.95 -4.04
C TYR A 18 21.46 10.65 -3.57
N ALA A 19 22.02 9.50 -3.91
CA ALA A 19 21.63 8.20 -3.34
C ALA A 19 22.42 7.92 -2.04
N CYS A 20 22.55 8.90 -1.14
CA CYS A 20 23.05 8.64 0.18
C CYS A 20 21.97 7.89 0.97
N PRO A 21 22.11 6.57 1.23
CA PRO A 21 21.22 5.90 2.15
C PRO A 21 21.43 6.58 3.51
N VAL A 22 20.34 7.05 4.12
CA VAL A 22 20.35 7.40 5.53
C VAL A 22 20.93 6.20 6.26
N ARG A 23 22.21 6.30 6.67
CA ARG A 23 22.86 5.34 7.56
C ARG A 23 22.09 5.38 8.87
N THR A 24 20.99 4.66 8.95
CA THR A 24 20.47 4.22 10.24
C THR A 24 21.56 3.31 10.80
N LYS A 25 22.33 3.83 11.76
CA LYS A 25 23.19 3.01 12.62
C LYS A 25 22.30 1.89 13.12
N CYS A 26 22.52 0.66 12.64
CA CYS A 26 21.96 -0.55 13.24
C CYS A 26 22.55 -0.69 14.66
N ARG A 27 22.04 0.12 15.56
CA ARG A 27 22.27 -0.09 16.98
C ARG A 27 21.24 -1.15 17.38
N LEU A 28 21.71 -2.33 17.73
CA LEU A 28 20.90 -3.38 18.35
C LEU A 28 20.24 -2.76 19.58
N GLU A 29 18.96 -2.36 19.43
CA GLU A 29 18.17 -1.89 20.56
C GLU A 29 18.02 -3.02 21.59
N PRO A 30 18.05 -2.73 22.90
CA PRO A 30 17.83 -3.73 23.94
C PRO A 30 16.54 -4.52 23.69
N ARG A 31 16.52 -5.79 24.08
CA ARG A 31 15.41 -6.74 23.82
C ARG A 31 14.03 -6.20 24.23
N GLU A 32 13.98 -5.41 25.28
CA GLU A 32 12.76 -4.76 25.78
C GLU A 32 12.16 -3.74 24.81
N HIS A 33 12.99 -3.02 24.04
CA HIS A 33 12.53 -2.05 23.06
C HIS A 33 11.85 -2.68 21.82
N ARG A 34 12.13 -3.97 21.54
CA ARG A 34 11.53 -4.69 20.41
C ARG A 34 10.15 -5.28 20.74
N LEU A 35 9.86 -5.53 22.00
CA LEU A 35 8.61 -6.17 22.42
C LEU A 35 7.39 -5.29 22.11
N ARG A 36 7.47 -3.99 22.38
CA ARG A 36 6.36 -3.05 22.12
C ARG A 36 5.94 -3.00 20.64
N PRO A 37 6.86 -2.79 19.65
CA PRO A 37 6.48 -2.81 18.24
C PRO A 37 5.98 -4.19 17.79
N LEU A 38 6.53 -5.30 18.30
CA LEU A 38 6.01 -6.64 17.99
C LEU A 38 4.59 -6.85 18.49
N LEU A 39 4.28 -6.46 19.72
CA LEU A 39 2.93 -6.56 20.27
C LEU A 39 1.94 -5.68 19.48
N ALA A 40 2.36 -4.47 19.08
CA ALA A 40 1.53 -3.60 18.27
C ALA A 40 1.26 -4.20 16.88
N ILE A 41 2.28 -4.78 16.22
CA ILE A 41 2.14 -5.48 14.92
C ILE A 41 1.17 -6.65 15.09
N ALA A 42 1.39 -7.51 16.09
CA ALA A 42 0.56 -8.68 16.34
C ALA A 42 -0.89 -8.28 16.62
N ALA A 43 -1.11 -7.32 17.51
CA ALA A 43 -2.46 -6.83 17.85
C ALA A 43 -3.18 -6.26 16.64
N GLY A 44 -2.55 -5.35 15.89
CA GLY A 44 -3.16 -4.76 14.70
C GLY A 44 -3.44 -5.77 13.60
N TYR A 45 -2.53 -6.73 13.39
CA TYR A 45 -2.73 -7.75 12.36
C TYR A 45 -3.81 -8.76 12.73
N VAL A 46 -3.82 -9.25 13.97
CA VAL A 46 -4.87 -10.14 14.47
C VAL A 46 -6.22 -9.46 14.38
N LEU A 47 -6.32 -8.19 14.74
CA LEU A 47 -7.57 -7.44 14.68
C LEU A 47 -8.10 -7.34 13.23
N ILE A 48 -7.25 -7.00 12.26
CA ILE A 48 -7.62 -7.04 10.83
C ILE A 48 -8.08 -8.42 10.42
N MET A 49 -7.32 -9.48 10.75
CA MET A 49 -7.66 -10.85 10.37
C MET A 49 -8.99 -11.29 10.97
N VAL A 50 -9.24 -10.99 12.24
CA VAL A 50 -10.53 -11.29 12.88
C VAL A 50 -11.66 -10.55 12.17
N THR A 51 -11.46 -9.29 11.78
CA THR A 51 -12.47 -8.50 11.08
C THR A 51 -12.82 -9.08 9.72
N ILE A 52 -11.81 -9.39 8.88
CA ILE A 52 -12.07 -9.91 7.52
C ILE A 52 -12.62 -11.34 7.52
N TRP A 53 -12.37 -12.13 8.58
CA TRP A 53 -12.88 -13.50 8.72
C TRP A 53 -14.16 -13.59 9.57
N SER A 54 -14.73 -12.46 9.99
CA SER A 54 -15.97 -12.42 10.76
C SER A 54 -17.21 -12.27 9.86
N ARG A 55 -18.36 -12.80 10.35
CA ARG A 55 -19.67 -12.64 9.70
C ARG A 55 -20.27 -11.27 10.01
N ARG A 56 -21.10 -10.74 9.10
CA ARG A 56 -22.03 -9.66 9.43
C ARG A 56 -23.08 -10.17 10.45
N PRO A 57 -23.46 -9.41 11.47
CA PRO A 57 -23.15 -8.00 11.77
C PRO A 57 -21.87 -7.77 12.57
N VAL A 58 -21.21 -8.82 13.12
CA VAL A 58 -20.01 -8.71 13.96
C VAL A 58 -18.90 -7.94 13.24
N GLN A 59 -18.69 -8.22 11.96
CA GLN A 59 -17.71 -7.53 11.11
C GLN A 59 -17.85 -6.01 11.15
N ARG A 60 -19.11 -5.48 11.21
CA ARG A 60 -19.33 -4.02 11.26
C ARG A 60 -18.85 -3.40 12.57
N TRP A 61 -19.02 -4.10 13.69
CA TRP A 61 -18.51 -3.62 14.98
C TRP A 61 -16.98 -3.70 15.05
N LEU A 62 -16.41 -4.80 14.58
CA LEU A 62 -14.96 -4.97 14.49
C LEU A 62 -14.31 -3.91 13.59
N PHE A 63 -14.94 -3.52 12.49
CA PHE A 63 -14.47 -2.44 11.64
C PHE A 63 -14.31 -1.11 12.40
N TRP A 64 -15.24 -0.77 13.28
CA TRP A 64 -15.13 0.42 14.13
C TRP A 64 -14.04 0.29 15.18
N ILE A 65 -13.83 -0.91 15.72
CA ILE A 65 -12.70 -1.20 16.63
C ILE A 65 -11.37 -1.06 15.90
N ASP A 66 -11.24 -1.62 14.68
CA ASP A 66 -10.08 -1.43 13.82
C ASP A 66 -9.82 0.06 13.56
N ALA A 67 -10.86 0.78 13.17
CA ALA A 67 -10.77 2.22 12.89
C ALA A 67 -10.28 3.00 14.11
N ALA A 68 -10.84 2.72 15.30
CA ALA A 68 -10.41 3.35 16.55
C ALA A 68 -8.96 3.00 16.90
N PHE A 69 -8.57 1.72 16.79
CA PHE A 69 -7.22 1.26 17.06
C PHE A 69 -6.19 1.96 16.17
N PHE A 70 -6.42 1.94 14.84
CA PHE A 70 -5.49 2.56 13.91
C PHE A 70 -5.52 4.09 13.98
N PHE A 71 -6.66 4.71 14.29
CA PHE A 71 -6.75 6.14 14.55
C PHE A 71 -5.92 6.55 15.77
N CYS A 72 -6.07 5.85 16.89
CA CYS A 72 -5.24 6.09 18.08
C CYS A 72 -3.73 5.91 17.76
N ALA A 73 -3.40 4.86 17.02
CA ALA A 73 -2.02 4.63 16.57
C ALA A 73 -1.51 5.75 15.66
N ALA A 74 -2.37 6.33 14.81
CA ALA A 74 -2.07 7.47 13.96
C ALA A 74 -1.78 8.73 14.78
N VAL A 75 -2.64 9.06 15.71
CA VAL A 75 -2.48 10.22 16.59
C VAL A 75 -1.17 10.13 17.39
N MET A 76 -0.83 8.95 17.91
CA MET A 76 0.44 8.74 18.60
C MET A 76 1.66 8.83 17.68
N ALA A 77 1.53 8.46 16.42
CA ALA A 77 2.61 8.47 15.45
C ALA A 77 2.75 9.80 14.69
N SER A 78 1.69 10.63 14.63
CA SER A 78 1.58 11.82 13.78
C SER A 78 2.67 12.88 14.00
N ARG A 79 3.33 12.84 15.16
CA ARG A 79 4.45 13.76 15.47
C ARG A 79 5.77 13.39 14.78
N LYS A 80 5.85 12.25 14.09
CA LYS A 80 7.13 11.69 13.58
C LYS A 80 7.13 11.30 12.10
N GLN A 81 6.00 11.39 11.39
CA GLN A 81 5.92 10.87 10.02
C GLN A 81 5.30 11.88 9.04
N PRO A 82 6.03 12.27 7.97
CA PRO A 82 5.50 13.15 6.95
C PRO A 82 4.45 12.41 6.09
N LEU A 83 3.21 12.90 6.10
CA LEU A 83 2.14 12.47 5.20
C LEU A 83 2.17 13.21 3.84
N GLY A 84 3.13 14.10 3.64
CA GLY A 84 3.15 15.03 2.51
C GLY A 84 3.77 14.51 1.22
N PHE A 85 3.89 15.43 0.26
CA PHE A 85 4.67 15.25 -0.96
C PHE A 85 6.11 15.74 -0.70
N PRO A 86 7.05 14.86 -0.33
CA PRO A 86 8.40 15.32 0.05
C PRO A 86 9.20 15.82 -1.16
N ARG A 87 8.87 15.32 -2.36
CA ARG A 87 9.48 15.70 -3.63
C ARG A 87 8.42 15.62 -4.72
N LEU A 88 8.22 16.74 -5.43
CA LEU A 88 7.22 16.80 -6.49
C LEU A 88 7.52 15.79 -7.60
N ASP A 89 8.80 15.71 -8.04
CA ASP A 89 9.25 14.80 -9.09
C ASP A 89 8.92 13.34 -8.80
N PHE A 90 9.22 12.88 -7.58
CA PHE A 90 8.88 11.53 -7.15
C PHE A 90 7.38 11.29 -7.16
N SER A 91 6.60 12.24 -6.62
CA SER A 91 5.14 12.12 -6.54
C SER A 91 4.51 12.04 -7.93
N VAL A 92 4.96 12.89 -8.86
CA VAL A 92 4.49 12.88 -10.26
C VAL A 92 4.82 11.55 -10.92
N VAL A 93 6.06 11.06 -10.79
CA VAL A 93 6.49 9.79 -11.42
C VAL A 93 5.68 8.61 -10.89
N VAL A 94 5.48 8.51 -9.58
CA VAL A 94 4.73 7.38 -8.98
C VAL A 94 3.26 7.41 -9.37
N ILE A 95 2.62 8.57 -9.33
CA ILE A 95 1.21 8.72 -9.72
C ILE A 95 1.05 8.45 -11.21
N ALA A 96 1.94 8.99 -12.06
CA ALA A 96 1.91 8.77 -13.50
C ALA A 96 2.13 7.29 -13.87
N ALA A 97 3.06 6.60 -13.19
CA ALA A 97 3.29 5.17 -13.37
C ALA A 97 2.06 4.35 -12.96
N GLY A 98 1.44 4.67 -11.82
CA GLY A 98 0.19 4.05 -11.36
C GLY A 98 -0.97 4.28 -12.34
N ALA A 99 -1.11 5.50 -12.85
CA ALA A 99 -2.12 5.85 -13.86
C ALA A 99 -1.88 5.12 -15.18
N ALA A 100 -0.63 5.08 -15.66
CA ALA A 100 -0.26 4.36 -16.90
C ALA A 100 -0.56 2.85 -16.78
N LEU A 101 -0.21 2.24 -15.65
CA LEU A 101 -0.52 0.83 -15.39
C LEU A 101 -2.04 0.60 -15.34
N ALA A 102 -2.78 1.46 -14.66
CA ALA A 102 -4.23 1.39 -14.58
C ALA A 102 -4.88 1.51 -15.99
N CYS A 103 -4.43 2.48 -16.79
CA CYS A 103 -4.89 2.63 -18.18
C CYS A 103 -4.58 1.39 -19.03
N LEU A 104 -3.37 0.84 -18.92
CA LEU A 104 -2.98 -0.39 -19.63
C LEU A 104 -3.90 -1.55 -19.26
N MET A 105 -4.17 -1.74 -17.96
CA MET A 105 -5.07 -2.81 -17.48
C MET A 105 -6.49 -2.65 -18.07
N VAL A 106 -7.04 -1.44 -18.03
CA VAL A 106 -8.37 -1.14 -18.59
C VAL A 106 -8.42 -1.36 -20.10
N LEU A 107 -7.37 -0.93 -20.83
CA LEU A 107 -7.26 -1.15 -22.28
C LEU A 107 -7.21 -2.65 -22.62
N VAL A 108 -6.39 -3.42 -21.90
CA VAL A 108 -6.31 -4.88 -22.09
C VAL A 108 -7.66 -5.53 -21.78
N ALA A 109 -8.31 -5.16 -20.70
CA ALA A 109 -9.63 -5.68 -20.35
C ALA A 109 -10.68 -5.34 -21.40
N ALA A 110 -10.65 -4.15 -21.99
CA ALA A 110 -11.53 -3.75 -23.08
C ALA A 110 -11.31 -4.63 -24.32
N GLN A 111 -10.06 -4.93 -24.70
CA GLN A 111 -9.74 -5.81 -25.82
C GLN A 111 -10.16 -7.26 -25.56
N LEU A 112 -10.08 -7.73 -24.32
CA LEU A 112 -10.49 -9.07 -23.92
C LEU A 112 -12.00 -9.21 -23.69
N GLY A 113 -12.76 -8.10 -23.72
CA GLY A 113 -14.19 -8.08 -23.42
C GLY A 113 -14.52 -8.35 -21.94
N THR A 114 -13.53 -8.20 -21.04
CA THR A 114 -13.73 -8.44 -19.61
C THR A 114 -14.06 -7.16 -18.82
N LEU A 115 -14.06 -6.01 -19.49
CA LEU A 115 -14.38 -4.72 -18.87
C LEU A 115 -15.83 -4.72 -18.36
N HIS A 116 -16.02 -4.45 -17.09
CA HIS A 116 -17.35 -4.39 -16.49
C HIS A 116 -17.51 -3.13 -15.64
N GLY A 117 -18.80 -2.78 -15.39
CA GLY A 117 -19.09 -1.40 -15.14
C GLY A 117 -18.99 -0.88 -13.72
N LEU A 118 -18.12 0.08 -13.52
CA LEU A 118 -18.34 1.12 -12.52
C LEU A 118 -19.62 1.93 -12.84
N PHE A 119 -19.92 2.09 -14.13
CA PHE A 119 -21.02 2.91 -14.64
C PHE A 119 -22.40 2.26 -14.49
N GLY A 120 -22.48 0.96 -14.19
CA GLY A 120 -23.73 0.27 -13.83
C GLY A 120 -24.16 0.46 -12.38
N THR A 121 -23.32 1.08 -11.54
CA THR A 121 -23.64 1.35 -10.12
C THR A 121 -24.25 2.75 -9.97
N PRO A 122 -25.22 2.94 -9.04
CA PRO A 122 -25.66 4.28 -8.68
C PRO A 122 -24.46 5.07 -8.11
N ARG A 123 -24.22 6.28 -8.62
CA ARG A 123 -23.17 7.21 -8.17
C ARG A 123 -21.73 6.65 -8.34
N PRO A 124 -21.29 6.31 -9.57
CA PRO A 124 -19.99 5.69 -9.81
C PRO A 124 -18.80 6.53 -9.32
N LEU A 125 -18.86 7.86 -9.48
CA LEU A 125 -17.80 8.76 -9.00
C LEU A 125 -17.65 8.76 -7.46
N LEU A 126 -18.78 8.65 -6.74
CA LEU A 126 -18.74 8.53 -5.28
C LEU A 126 -18.06 7.23 -4.85
N HIS A 127 -18.43 6.10 -5.49
CA HIS A 127 -17.80 4.82 -5.20
C HIS A 127 -16.29 4.83 -5.51
N ALA A 128 -15.89 5.40 -6.65
CA ALA A 128 -14.48 5.55 -7.00
C ALA A 128 -13.73 6.43 -5.98
N GLY A 129 -14.32 7.57 -5.57
CA GLY A 129 -13.74 8.44 -4.56
C GLY A 129 -13.58 7.76 -3.20
N MET A 130 -14.60 7.04 -2.74
CA MET A 130 -14.54 6.26 -1.50
C MET A 130 -13.48 5.16 -1.56
N TYR A 131 -13.33 4.52 -2.71
CA TYR A 131 -12.28 3.52 -2.91
C TYR A 131 -10.88 4.14 -2.85
N LEU A 132 -10.67 5.31 -3.46
CA LEU A 132 -9.40 6.04 -3.36
C LEU A 132 -9.07 6.40 -1.91
N ILE A 133 -10.05 6.88 -1.14
CA ILE A 133 -9.88 7.16 0.30
C ILE A 133 -9.51 5.87 1.04
N TRP A 134 -10.18 4.76 0.75
CA TRP A 134 -9.87 3.46 1.35
C TRP A 134 -8.45 2.98 1.01
N ALA A 135 -8.02 3.13 -0.23
CA ALA A 135 -6.65 2.82 -0.66
C ALA A 135 -5.60 3.67 0.08
N MET A 136 -5.91 4.95 0.32
CA MET A 136 -5.06 5.83 1.16
C MET A 136 -4.95 5.30 2.59
N VAL A 137 -6.05 4.89 3.20
CA VAL A 137 -6.08 4.30 4.55
C VAL A 137 -5.27 3.00 4.58
N GLN A 138 -5.44 2.13 3.58
CA GLN A 138 -4.66 0.89 3.47
C GLN A 138 -3.15 1.18 3.38
N GLN A 139 -2.73 2.14 2.55
CA GLN A 139 -1.32 2.51 2.44
C GLN A 139 -0.80 3.15 3.72
N TRP A 140 -1.63 3.92 4.42
CA TRP A 140 -1.24 4.45 5.72
C TRP A 140 -1.01 3.31 6.73
N ILE A 141 -1.94 2.35 6.83
CA ILE A 141 -1.82 1.18 7.71
C ILE A 141 -0.58 0.36 7.33
N GLN A 142 -0.40 0.07 6.04
CA GLN A 142 0.72 -0.71 5.51
C GLN A 142 2.07 -0.06 5.84
N GLN A 143 2.23 1.23 5.53
CA GLN A 143 3.53 1.91 5.56
C GLN A 143 3.80 2.55 6.93
N ALA A 144 2.88 3.38 7.42
CA ALA A 144 3.08 4.13 8.65
C ALA A 144 2.91 3.26 9.91
N PHE A 145 2.06 2.24 9.87
CA PHE A 145 1.87 1.38 11.02
C PHE A 145 2.73 0.12 10.96
N PHE A 146 2.55 -0.76 9.97
CA PHE A 146 3.24 -2.05 9.92
C PHE A 146 4.71 -1.92 9.54
N PHE A 147 5.00 -1.35 8.36
CA PHE A 147 6.37 -1.27 7.86
C PHE A 147 7.33 -0.55 8.82
N THR A 148 6.93 0.60 9.36
CA THR A 148 7.79 1.36 10.28
C THR A 148 8.08 0.63 11.60
N ARG A 149 7.17 -0.23 12.06
CA ARG A 149 7.40 -1.08 13.23
C ARG A 149 8.23 -2.30 12.89
N LEU A 150 8.04 -2.87 11.70
CA LEU A 150 8.87 -3.96 11.22
C LEU A 150 10.33 -3.55 11.09
N GLU A 151 10.63 -2.33 10.62
CA GLU A 151 11.99 -1.80 10.59
C GLU A 151 12.67 -1.76 11.98
N GLN A 152 11.91 -1.71 13.06
CA GLN A 152 12.44 -1.71 14.44
C GLN A 152 12.75 -3.13 14.94
N VAL A 153 12.12 -4.16 14.38
CA VAL A 153 12.22 -5.55 14.87
C VAL A 153 13.00 -6.45 13.93
N VAL A 154 12.87 -6.20 12.62
CA VAL A 154 13.49 -7.02 11.57
C VAL A 154 14.81 -6.41 11.15
N HIS A 155 15.84 -7.24 11.02
CA HIS A 155 17.15 -6.78 10.55
C HIS A 155 17.15 -6.61 9.04
N GLY A 156 17.24 -5.35 8.58
CA GLY A 156 17.31 -5.00 7.17
C GLY A 156 15.98 -4.50 6.59
N GLY A 157 16.06 -3.33 5.95
CA GLY A 157 14.88 -2.65 5.41
C GLY A 157 14.16 -3.44 4.30
N VAL A 158 14.92 -4.21 3.49
CA VAL A 158 14.33 -5.05 2.42
C VAL A 158 13.51 -6.20 3.03
N LEU A 159 14.02 -6.83 4.11
CA LEU A 159 13.26 -7.88 4.79
C LEU A 159 12.01 -7.33 5.48
N ALA A 160 12.08 -6.11 6.04
CA ALA A 160 10.92 -5.42 6.59
C ALA A 160 9.87 -5.13 5.51
N SER A 161 10.28 -4.66 4.32
CA SER A 161 9.39 -4.44 3.16
C SER A 161 8.74 -5.73 2.70
N PHE A 162 9.52 -6.80 2.60
CA PHE A 162 9.03 -8.11 2.20
C PHE A 162 8.01 -8.66 3.20
N THR A 163 8.33 -8.60 4.51
CA THR A 163 7.43 -9.04 5.58
C THR A 163 6.12 -8.25 5.58
N ALA A 164 6.18 -6.92 5.42
CA ALA A 164 4.99 -6.09 5.30
C ALA A 164 4.15 -6.48 4.09
N ALA A 165 4.78 -6.77 2.96
CA ALA A 165 4.10 -7.21 1.74
C ALA A 165 3.43 -8.59 1.90
N VAL A 166 4.10 -9.53 2.57
CA VAL A 166 3.51 -10.85 2.92
C VAL A 166 2.26 -10.66 3.77
N MET A 167 2.33 -9.84 4.82
CA MET A 167 1.17 -9.54 5.66
C MET A 167 0.02 -8.93 4.85
N PHE A 168 0.33 -8.02 3.93
CA PHE A 168 -0.67 -7.36 3.09
C PHE A 168 -1.32 -8.34 2.10
N GLY A 169 -0.53 -9.20 1.45
CA GLY A 169 -1.04 -10.26 0.58
C GLY A 169 -1.93 -11.27 1.33
N LEU A 170 -1.49 -11.72 2.52
CA LEU A 170 -2.25 -12.67 3.35
C LEU A 170 -3.59 -12.08 3.82
N ALA A 171 -3.67 -10.76 4.07
CA ALA A 171 -4.93 -10.08 4.40
C ALA A 171 -5.93 -10.06 3.21
N HIS A 172 -5.47 -10.38 1.98
CA HIS A 172 -6.33 -10.45 0.80
C HIS A 172 -6.74 -11.87 0.42
N LEU A 173 -6.33 -12.87 1.19
CA LEU A 173 -6.81 -14.25 1.02
C LEU A 173 -8.32 -14.35 1.33
N PRO A 174 -9.04 -15.29 0.69
CA PRO A 174 -8.59 -16.25 -0.32
C PRO A 174 -8.75 -15.75 -1.77
N ASN A 175 -8.84 -14.43 -1.99
CA ASN A 175 -9.01 -13.88 -3.33
C ASN A 175 -7.77 -14.17 -4.20
N PRO A 176 -7.91 -14.98 -5.29
CA PRO A 176 -6.77 -15.46 -6.06
C PRO A 176 -6.09 -14.37 -6.90
N VAL A 177 -6.76 -13.24 -7.11
CA VAL A 177 -6.24 -12.10 -7.85
C VAL A 177 -5.61 -11.08 -6.89
N LEU A 178 -6.36 -10.71 -5.84
CA LEU A 178 -5.90 -9.67 -4.93
C LEU A 178 -4.69 -10.12 -4.10
N ALA A 179 -4.66 -11.35 -3.61
CA ALA A 179 -3.57 -11.80 -2.74
C ALA A 179 -2.18 -11.68 -3.41
N PRO A 180 -1.93 -12.21 -4.63
CA PRO A 180 -0.65 -12.03 -5.28
C PRO A 180 -0.38 -10.60 -5.73
N LEU A 181 -1.38 -9.86 -6.22
CA LEU A 181 -1.19 -8.48 -6.67
C LEU A 181 -0.90 -7.54 -5.50
N THR A 182 -1.57 -7.71 -4.36
CA THR A 182 -1.31 -6.90 -3.17
C THR A 182 0.02 -7.27 -2.51
N PHE A 183 0.46 -8.53 -2.59
CA PHE A 183 1.82 -8.90 -2.19
C PHE A 183 2.87 -8.19 -3.04
N LEU A 184 2.80 -8.32 -4.37
CA LEU A 184 3.79 -7.70 -5.28
C LEU A 184 3.75 -6.17 -5.22
N GLY A 185 2.55 -5.59 -5.31
CA GLY A 185 2.36 -4.14 -5.19
C GLY A 185 2.76 -3.62 -3.82
N GLY A 186 2.39 -4.33 -2.75
CA GLY A 186 2.77 -4.00 -1.38
C GLY A 186 4.28 -3.98 -1.16
N TRP A 187 5.01 -4.93 -1.77
CA TRP A 187 6.47 -4.95 -1.71
C TRP A 187 7.09 -3.75 -2.43
N LEU A 188 6.67 -3.50 -3.67
CA LEU A 188 7.12 -2.35 -4.45
C LEU A 188 6.86 -1.03 -3.71
N LEU A 189 5.63 -0.83 -3.24
CA LEU A 189 5.23 0.39 -2.54
C LEU A 189 5.97 0.54 -1.20
N SER A 190 6.26 -0.56 -0.48
CA SER A 190 7.07 -0.53 0.74
C SER A 190 8.53 -0.17 0.46
N GLU A 191 9.12 -0.65 -0.66
CA GLU A 191 10.46 -0.25 -1.08
C GLU A 191 10.52 1.24 -1.48
N LEU A 192 9.49 1.74 -2.16
CA LEU A 192 9.38 3.16 -2.46
C LEU A 192 9.20 4.00 -1.19
N TYR A 193 8.34 3.55 -0.26
CA TYR A 193 8.18 4.21 1.03
C TYR A 193 9.47 4.22 1.84
N ARG A 194 10.22 3.12 1.84
CA ARG A 194 11.52 3.03 2.52
C ARG A 194 12.49 4.11 2.07
N ARG A 195 12.47 4.45 0.78
CA ARG A 195 13.38 5.45 0.17
C ARG A 195 12.87 6.88 0.32
N TYR A 196 11.59 7.10 0.16
CA TYR A 196 11.02 8.45 -0.02
C TYR A 196 10.14 8.93 1.14
N ARG A 197 9.70 8.01 2.01
CA ARG A 197 8.89 8.31 3.21
C ARG A 197 7.66 9.18 2.94
N SER A 198 6.98 8.95 1.82
CA SER A 198 5.76 9.64 1.44
C SER A 198 4.64 8.65 1.16
N ILE A 199 3.48 8.84 1.79
CA ILE A 199 2.34 7.92 1.70
C ILE A 199 1.39 8.38 0.59
N LEU A 200 1.18 9.68 0.43
CA LEU A 200 0.15 10.23 -0.43
C LEU A 200 0.28 9.79 -1.90
N PRO A 201 1.44 9.90 -2.58
CA PRO A 201 1.56 9.41 -3.96
C PRO A 201 1.40 7.90 -4.07
N LEU A 202 1.86 7.14 -3.07
CA LEU A 202 1.71 5.69 -3.03
C LEU A 202 0.24 5.27 -2.91
N GLY A 203 -0.52 5.98 -2.06
CA GLY A 203 -1.95 5.73 -1.88
C GLY A 203 -2.77 6.06 -3.13
N ILE A 204 -2.44 7.15 -3.82
CA ILE A 204 -3.08 7.51 -5.09
C ILE A 204 -2.78 6.44 -6.15
N ALA A 205 -1.52 6.06 -6.34
CA ALA A 205 -1.13 5.04 -7.31
C ALA A 205 -1.79 3.69 -7.00
N HIS A 206 -1.80 3.27 -5.72
CA HIS A 206 -2.49 2.06 -5.27
C HIS A 206 -4.00 2.11 -5.60
N GLY A 207 -4.64 3.23 -5.32
CA GLY A 207 -6.06 3.40 -5.58
C GLY A 207 -6.42 3.37 -7.07
N LEU A 208 -5.60 3.98 -7.93
CA LEU A 208 -5.80 3.93 -9.38
C LEU A 208 -5.67 2.50 -9.92
N VAL A 209 -4.64 1.77 -9.52
CA VAL A 209 -4.44 0.37 -9.92
C VAL A 209 -5.55 -0.52 -9.37
N GLY A 210 -5.97 -0.32 -8.12
CA GLY A 210 -7.07 -1.07 -7.52
C GLY A 210 -8.42 -0.83 -8.21
N LEU A 211 -8.72 0.40 -8.60
CA LEU A 211 -9.90 0.69 -9.43
C LEU A 211 -9.82 0.00 -10.80
N ALA A 212 -8.63 -0.01 -11.42
CA ALA A 212 -8.44 -0.73 -12.68
C ALA A 212 -8.67 -2.24 -12.50
N ILE A 213 -8.20 -2.86 -11.40
CA ILE A 213 -8.49 -4.26 -11.07
C ILE A 213 -10.00 -4.47 -10.94
N ALA A 214 -10.69 -3.59 -10.22
CA ALA A 214 -12.15 -3.68 -10.02
C ALA A 214 -12.94 -3.59 -11.34
N LEU A 215 -12.43 -2.88 -12.34
CA LEU A 215 -13.04 -2.73 -13.65
C LEU A 215 -12.68 -3.83 -14.64
N SER A 216 -11.52 -4.45 -14.46
CA SER A 216 -10.90 -5.33 -15.47
C SER A 216 -11.05 -6.81 -15.17
N VAL A 217 -11.13 -7.19 -13.89
CA VAL A 217 -11.17 -8.59 -13.47
C VAL A 217 -12.61 -9.02 -13.25
N PRO A 218 -13.10 -10.04 -13.98
CA PRO A 218 -14.49 -10.51 -13.87
C PRO A 218 -14.92 -10.88 -12.45
N ASP A 219 -16.15 -10.57 -12.10
CA ASP A 219 -16.70 -10.77 -10.76
C ASP A 219 -16.75 -12.23 -10.31
N HIS A 220 -16.90 -13.18 -11.24
CA HIS A 220 -16.87 -14.61 -10.91
C HIS A 220 -15.50 -15.09 -10.41
N ILE A 221 -14.41 -14.31 -10.67
CA ILE A 221 -13.05 -14.59 -10.16
C ILE A 221 -12.75 -13.73 -8.93
N ASN A 222 -13.09 -12.43 -9.02
CA ASN A 222 -12.66 -11.42 -8.03
C ASN A 222 -13.68 -11.18 -6.91
N HIS A 223 -14.93 -11.66 -7.09
CA HIS A 223 -16.04 -11.49 -6.14
C HIS A 223 -16.20 -10.04 -5.66
N HIS A 224 -16.20 -9.07 -6.58
CA HIS A 224 -16.24 -7.63 -6.29
C HIS A 224 -15.13 -7.19 -5.29
N MET A 225 -13.91 -7.69 -5.49
CA MET A 225 -12.74 -7.40 -4.64
C MET A 225 -12.92 -7.78 -3.16
N ARG A 226 -13.77 -8.77 -2.88
CA ARG A 226 -13.96 -9.27 -1.52
C ARG A 226 -12.78 -10.12 -1.05
N VAL A 227 -12.57 -10.12 0.26
CA VAL A 227 -11.53 -10.88 0.94
C VAL A 227 -12.10 -11.65 2.14
N GLY A 228 -11.31 -12.56 2.69
CA GLY A 228 -11.68 -13.33 3.87
C GLY A 228 -13.01 -14.09 3.71
N LEU A 229 -13.80 -14.07 4.76
CA LEU A 229 -15.11 -14.74 4.76
C LEU A 229 -16.09 -14.14 3.73
N GLY A 230 -15.95 -12.85 3.42
CA GLY A 230 -16.77 -12.17 2.41
C GLY A 230 -16.55 -12.71 1.01
N TYR A 231 -15.36 -13.21 0.68
CA TYR A 231 -15.07 -13.89 -0.57
C TYR A 231 -15.74 -15.28 -0.62
N LEU A 232 -15.59 -16.08 0.44
CA LEU A 232 -16.12 -17.44 0.50
C LEU A 232 -17.65 -17.51 0.51
N LEU A 233 -18.30 -16.50 1.08
CA LEU A 233 -19.76 -16.45 1.16
C LEU A 233 -20.42 -15.68 0.00
N TYR A 234 -19.63 -15.23 -0.98
CA TYR A 234 -20.17 -14.57 -2.16
C TYR A 234 -20.99 -15.57 -2.98
N ARG A 235 -22.25 -15.20 -3.22
CA ARG A 235 -23.13 -15.87 -4.17
C ARG A 235 -23.44 -14.81 -5.24
N GLY A 236 -22.88 -15.01 -6.43
CA GLY A 236 -23.09 -14.16 -7.59
C GLY A 236 -24.58 -14.00 -7.94
#